data_249b96d1cf4b6e2a726d5d3f0b5a15b5
#
_entry.id   249b96d1cf4b6e2a726d5d3f0b5a15b5
#
_cell.length_a   1.000
_cell.length_b   1.000
_cell.length_c   1.000
_cell.angle_alpha   90.00
_cell.angle_beta   90.00
_cell.angle_gamma   90.00
#
_symmetry.space_group_name_H-M   'P 1'
#
loop_
_entity.id
_entity.type
_entity.pdbx_description
1 polymer ?
#
loop_
_entity_poly.entity_id
_entity_poly.type
_entity_poly.pdbx_seq_one_letter_code
_entity_poly.pdbx_strand_id
1 'polypeptide(L)'
;MNFRDLHIFNVAGSGFIAANEDIFNGNPSTDVVSMENYNDILFIITKNAGATGTATITVSSCDDVTPTTATAIAFEYMAMTTIDTEGAVTAATSSGFATTAGANQTYVIHVSADMLSGSDKFVKLTATEVVNDPCDGAIIALQFNPRFSPNAVTSLA
;
A
#
# COMPACT_ATOMS: atom_id res chain seq x y z
N MET A 1 7.22 2.08 -19.85
CA MET A 1 6.28 1.18 -19.11
C MET A 1 5.24 0.70 -20.10
N ASN A 2 5.08 -0.60 -20.27
CA ASN A 2 4.05 -1.18 -21.14
C ASN A 2 2.85 -1.55 -20.25
N PHE A 3 1.64 -1.30 -20.69
CA PHE A 3 0.43 -1.64 -19.92
C PHE A 3 0.32 -3.15 -19.61
N ARG A 4 0.92 -4.00 -20.44
CA ARG A 4 0.98 -5.45 -20.21
C ARG A 4 1.93 -5.86 -19.07
N ASP A 5 2.80 -4.95 -18.65
CA ASP A 5 3.78 -5.16 -17.58
C ASP A 5 3.27 -4.61 -16.23
N LEU A 6 2.02 -4.17 -16.18
CA LEU A 6 1.37 -3.67 -14.98
C LEU A 6 0.40 -4.69 -14.43
N HIS A 7 0.42 -4.87 -13.11
CA HIS A 7 -0.62 -5.57 -12.37
C HIS A 7 -1.26 -4.65 -11.34
N ILE A 8 -2.58 -4.59 -11.34
CA ILE A 8 -3.36 -3.71 -10.45
C ILE A 8 -4.31 -4.59 -9.65
N PHE A 9 -4.24 -4.44 -8.32
CA PHE A 9 -5.08 -5.17 -7.38
C PHE A 9 -5.77 -4.19 -6.45
N ASN A 10 -7.01 -4.49 -6.08
CA ASN A 10 -7.62 -3.91 -4.92
C ASN A 10 -7.24 -4.78 -3.71
N VAL A 11 -6.49 -4.24 -2.78
CA VAL A 11 -5.84 -5.01 -1.70
C VAL A 11 -6.30 -4.57 -0.30
N ALA A 12 -7.32 -3.75 -0.22
CA ALA A 12 -7.78 -3.26 1.06
C ALA A 12 -8.70 -4.26 1.76
N GLY A 13 -8.29 -4.65 2.95
CA GLY A 13 -9.08 -5.52 3.83
C GLY A 13 -9.27 -6.94 3.30
N SER A 14 -10.17 -7.67 3.93
CA SER A 14 -10.56 -9.03 3.56
C SER A 14 -11.53 -9.08 2.38
N GLY A 15 -11.31 -8.27 1.37
CA GLY A 15 -12.17 -8.23 0.21
C GLY A 15 -12.35 -6.83 -0.35
N PHE A 16 -13.27 -6.72 -1.26
CA PHE A 16 -13.66 -5.48 -1.89
C PHE A 16 -14.10 -4.46 -0.83
N ILE A 17 -13.43 -3.33 -0.72
CA ILE A 17 -13.99 -2.23 0.06
C ILE A 17 -15.27 -1.80 -0.65
N ALA A 18 -16.42 -2.02 0.00
CA ALA A 18 -17.67 -1.48 -0.48
C ALA A 18 -17.58 0.06 -0.49
N ALA A 19 -18.32 0.70 -1.38
CA ALA A 19 -18.43 2.14 -1.37
C ALA A 19 -18.89 2.61 0.02
N ASN A 20 -18.20 3.61 0.58
CA ASN A 20 -18.42 4.19 1.90
C ASN A 20 -17.99 3.30 3.10
N GLU A 21 -17.01 2.43 2.92
CA GLU A 21 -16.36 1.78 4.05
C GLU A 21 -15.18 2.59 4.56
N ASP A 22 -15.05 2.61 5.88
CA ASP A 22 -13.91 3.21 6.57
C ASP A 22 -12.67 2.32 6.35
N ILE A 23 -11.74 2.81 5.53
CA ILE A 23 -10.53 2.05 5.15
C ILE A 23 -9.50 1.91 6.28
N PHE A 24 -9.68 2.58 7.42
CA PHE A 24 -8.78 2.49 8.57
C PHE A 24 -9.40 1.76 9.76
N ASN A 25 -10.71 1.51 9.73
CA ASN A 25 -11.41 0.88 10.84
C ASN A 25 -10.86 -0.52 11.14
N GLY A 26 -10.50 -0.75 12.40
CA GLY A 26 -10.03 -2.02 12.88
C GLY A 26 -8.58 -2.36 12.51
N ASN A 27 -7.77 -1.38 12.15
CA ASN A 27 -6.35 -1.54 11.80
C ASN A 27 -6.12 -2.53 10.64
N PRO A 28 -6.70 -2.31 9.46
CA PRO A 28 -6.62 -3.26 8.37
C PRO A 28 -5.19 -3.45 7.86
N SER A 29 -4.91 -4.67 7.44
CA SER A 29 -3.77 -4.97 6.58
C SER A 29 -4.28 -5.32 5.19
N THR A 30 -3.51 -4.97 4.17
CA THR A 30 -3.76 -5.43 2.80
C THR A 30 -3.54 -6.95 2.69
N ASP A 31 -4.01 -7.53 1.60
CA ASP A 31 -3.53 -8.83 1.18
C ASP A 31 -2.00 -8.80 1.03
N VAL A 32 -1.40 -9.97 1.16
CA VAL A 32 0.04 -10.14 0.97
C VAL A 32 0.31 -10.27 -0.52
N VAL A 33 1.18 -9.42 -1.04
CA VAL A 33 1.49 -9.35 -2.47
C VAL A 33 2.87 -9.94 -2.74
N SER A 34 2.98 -10.86 -3.70
CA SER A 34 4.26 -11.45 -4.09
C SER A 34 5.08 -10.50 -4.95
N MET A 35 6.34 -10.29 -4.58
CA MET A 35 7.34 -9.52 -5.34
C MET A 35 8.29 -10.40 -6.17
N GLU A 36 7.99 -11.71 -6.30
CA GLU A 36 8.89 -12.63 -7.00
C GLU A 36 9.11 -12.28 -8.47
N ASN A 37 8.08 -11.79 -9.14
CA ASN A 37 8.10 -11.48 -10.56
C ASN A 37 8.22 -9.98 -10.88
N TYR A 38 8.17 -9.12 -9.86
CA TYR A 38 8.22 -7.67 -10.01
C TYR A 38 9.28 -7.06 -9.11
N ASN A 39 9.92 -6.00 -9.60
CA ASN A 39 10.90 -5.26 -8.82
C ASN A 39 10.25 -4.18 -7.95
N ASP A 40 9.10 -3.67 -8.38
CA ASP A 40 8.49 -2.51 -7.73
C ASP A 40 7.00 -2.69 -7.53
N ILE A 41 6.50 -2.16 -6.42
CA ILE A 41 5.09 -2.04 -6.11
C ILE A 41 4.77 -0.64 -5.59
N LEU A 42 3.63 -0.10 -6.01
CA LEU A 42 3.00 1.06 -5.39
C LEU A 42 1.75 0.61 -4.64
N PHE A 43 1.62 1.04 -3.39
CA PHE A 43 0.33 1.07 -2.73
C PHE A 43 -0.22 2.50 -2.83
N ILE A 44 -1.43 2.63 -3.33
CA ILE A 44 -2.11 3.90 -3.51
C ILE A 44 -3.31 3.93 -2.57
N ILE A 45 -3.25 4.82 -1.59
CA ILE A 45 -4.34 5.05 -0.63
C ILE A 45 -5.05 6.32 -1.07
N THR A 46 -6.35 6.24 -1.32
CA THR A 46 -7.19 7.40 -1.62
C THR A 46 -8.19 7.62 -0.50
N LYS A 47 -8.30 8.84 0.01
CA LYS A 47 -9.30 9.26 0.99
C LYS A 47 -10.34 10.13 0.29
N ASN A 48 -11.61 9.79 0.46
CA ASN A 48 -12.74 10.48 -0.17
C ASN A 48 -13.16 11.74 0.60
N ALA A 49 -14.23 12.37 0.12
CA ALA A 49 -14.82 13.53 0.77
C ALA A 49 -15.38 13.17 2.17
N GLY A 50 -15.14 14.05 3.14
CA GLY A 50 -15.59 13.85 4.52
C GLY A 50 -14.67 12.99 5.40
N ALA A 51 -13.63 12.41 4.84
CA ALA A 51 -12.70 11.55 5.58
C ALA A 51 -11.84 12.37 6.56
N THR A 52 -12.07 12.22 7.86
CA THR A 52 -11.29 12.86 8.93
C THR A 52 -10.41 11.89 9.69
N GLY A 53 -10.68 10.59 9.59
CA GLY A 53 -9.88 9.53 10.19
C GLY A 53 -8.43 9.57 9.74
N THR A 54 -7.51 9.21 10.64
CA THR A 54 -6.07 9.12 10.35
C THR A 54 -5.51 7.77 10.79
N ALA A 55 -4.45 7.34 10.10
CA ALA A 55 -3.77 6.10 10.42
C ALA A 55 -2.25 6.27 10.32
N THR A 56 -1.52 5.45 11.06
CA THR A 56 -0.10 5.22 10.81
C THR A 56 0.04 4.11 9.78
N ILE A 57 0.69 4.43 8.68
CA ILE A 57 0.93 3.50 7.57
C ILE A 57 2.30 2.88 7.73
N THR A 58 2.35 1.56 7.79
CA THR A 58 3.57 0.77 7.82
C THR A 58 3.58 -0.24 6.70
N VAL A 59 4.77 -0.64 6.27
CA VAL A 59 4.96 -1.72 5.30
C VAL A 59 5.81 -2.80 5.94
N SER A 60 5.44 -4.06 5.71
CA SER A 60 6.21 -5.20 6.18
C SER A 60 6.59 -6.10 5.02
N SER A 61 7.84 -6.57 5.02
CA SER A 61 8.24 -7.72 4.24
C SER A 61 7.78 -9.00 4.94
N CYS A 62 7.44 -10.01 4.16
CA CYS A 62 6.85 -11.26 4.65
C CYS A 62 7.56 -12.45 4.01
N ASP A 63 7.66 -13.53 4.78
CA ASP A 63 8.29 -14.78 4.37
C ASP A 63 7.40 -15.61 3.43
N ASP A 64 6.07 -15.47 3.53
CA ASP A 64 5.08 -16.23 2.75
C ASP A 64 3.80 -15.40 2.55
N VAL A 65 2.91 -15.90 1.73
CA VAL A 65 1.55 -15.37 1.50
C VAL A 65 0.67 -15.45 2.76
N THR A 66 0.94 -16.43 3.61
CA THR A 66 0.36 -16.55 4.96
C THR A 66 1.49 -16.39 5.96
N PRO A 67 1.96 -15.16 6.19
CA PRO A 67 3.24 -14.94 6.83
C PRO A 67 3.26 -15.44 8.27
N THR A 68 4.26 -16.26 8.59
CA THR A 68 4.63 -16.57 9.96
C THR A 68 5.54 -15.50 10.54
N THR A 69 6.25 -14.80 9.68
CA THR A 69 7.12 -13.68 10.02
C THR A 69 6.80 -12.48 9.12
N ALA A 70 6.61 -11.33 9.74
CA ALA A 70 6.45 -10.06 9.06
C ALA A 70 7.36 -9.02 9.70
N THR A 71 8.30 -8.50 8.94
CA THR A 71 9.30 -7.53 9.40
C THR A 71 9.00 -6.16 8.83
N ALA A 72 8.78 -5.17 9.70
CA ALA A 72 8.56 -3.80 9.24
C ALA A 72 9.81 -3.24 8.55
N ILE A 73 9.63 -2.64 7.37
CA ILE A 73 10.71 -2.12 6.53
C ILE A 73 10.57 -0.61 6.32
N ALA A 74 11.67 0.05 5.98
CA ALA A 74 11.67 1.42 5.49
C ALA A 74 11.18 1.44 4.03
N PHE A 75 10.58 2.56 3.61
CA PHE A 75 10.02 2.74 2.27
C PHE A 75 9.98 4.23 1.89
N GLU A 76 9.55 4.54 0.69
CA GLU A 76 9.33 5.92 0.25
C GLU A 76 7.85 6.19 0.02
N TYR A 77 7.43 7.43 0.24
CA TYR A 77 6.06 7.82 -0.03
C TYR A 77 5.93 9.26 -0.52
N MET A 78 4.83 9.56 -1.20
CA MET A 78 4.37 10.90 -1.53
C MET A 78 2.98 11.11 -0.93
N ALA A 79 2.73 12.30 -0.40
CA ALA A 79 1.44 12.71 0.12
C ALA A 79 0.87 13.85 -0.72
N MET A 80 -0.24 13.61 -1.39
CA MET A 80 -0.99 14.62 -2.14
C MET A 80 -2.19 15.05 -1.30
N THR A 81 -2.01 16.13 -0.56
CA THR A 81 -3.02 16.66 0.37
C THR A 81 -3.74 17.90 -0.16
N THR A 82 -3.30 18.40 -1.32
CA THR A 82 -3.88 19.54 -2.03
C THR A 82 -4.16 19.13 -3.47
N ILE A 83 -5.32 19.50 -3.99
CA ILE A 83 -5.72 19.20 -5.38
C ILE A 83 -4.66 19.72 -6.36
N ASP A 84 -4.35 18.92 -7.37
CA ASP A 84 -3.41 19.22 -8.45
C ASP A 84 -1.98 19.53 -7.98
N THR A 85 -1.63 19.13 -6.75
CA THR A 85 -0.30 19.35 -6.21
C THR A 85 0.34 18.02 -5.82
N GLU A 86 1.40 17.66 -6.53
CA GLU A 86 2.21 16.50 -6.20
C GLU A 86 3.08 16.78 -4.96
N GLY A 87 3.07 15.85 -4.01
CA GLY A 87 3.94 15.92 -2.85
C GLY A 87 5.37 15.53 -3.16
N ALA A 88 6.31 15.98 -2.35
CA ALA A 88 7.69 15.52 -2.46
C ALA A 88 7.82 14.05 -2.02
N VAL A 89 8.72 13.31 -2.67
CA VAL A 89 9.11 11.98 -2.23
C VAL A 89 9.79 12.09 -0.87
N THR A 90 9.31 11.33 0.10
CA THR A 90 9.77 11.35 1.48
C THR A 90 10.09 9.93 1.92
N ALA A 91 11.24 9.75 2.56
CA ALA A 91 11.61 8.48 3.15
C ALA A 91 10.88 8.28 4.49
N ALA A 92 10.28 7.12 4.66
CA ALA A 92 9.74 6.64 5.92
C ALA A 92 10.65 5.56 6.52
N THR A 93 10.80 5.56 7.83
CA THR A 93 11.47 4.46 8.54
C THR A 93 10.52 3.26 8.66
N SER A 94 10.99 2.18 9.26
CA SER A 94 10.14 1.02 9.59
C SER A 94 8.98 1.34 10.55
N SER A 95 9.01 2.50 11.22
CA SER A 95 7.87 2.99 12.02
C SER A 95 6.76 3.60 11.16
N GLY A 96 6.99 3.76 9.87
CA GLY A 96 6.01 4.31 8.94
C GLY A 96 5.83 5.82 9.01
N PHE A 97 4.70 6.29 8.51
CA PHE A 97 4.27 7.68 8.57
C PHE A 97 2.79 7.79 8.96
N ALA A 98 2.40 8.91 9.53
CA ALA A 98 0.99 9.19 9.83
C ALA A 98 0.33 9.93 8.67
N THR A 99 -0.88 9.49 8.28
CA THR A 99 -1.73 10.26 7.37
C THR A 99 -2.28 11.50 8.10
N THR A 100 -2.61 12.54 7.34
CA THR A 100 -3.19 13.77 7.93
C THR A 100 -4.70 13.71 7.91
N ALA A 101 -5.34 14.40 8.86
CA ALA A 101 -6.77 14.66 8.80
C ALA A 101 -7.10 15.49 7.54
N GLY A 102 -8.19 15.16 6.89
CA GLY A 102 -8.66 15.85 5.69
C GLY A 102 -9.16 14.90 4.61
N ALA A 103 -10.03 15.43 3.79
CA ALA A 103 -10.66 14.73 2.67
C ALA A 103 -9.86 14.89 1.38
N ASN A 104 -10.17 14.04 0.40
CA ASN A 104 -9.62 14.12 -0.96
C ASN A 104 -8.08 14.08 -1.00
N GLN A 105 -7.50 13.26 -0.15
CA GLN A 105 -6.06 13.06 -0.08
C GLN A 105 -5.66 11.74 -0.74
N THR A 106 -4.47 11.72 -1.34
CA THR A 106 -3.89 10.50 -1.89
C THR A 106 -2.48 10.33 -1.35
N TYR A 107 -2.16 9.12 -0.94
CA TYR A 107 -0.81 8.71 -0.54
C TYR A 107 -0.34 7.62 -1.50
N VAL A 108 0.84 7.80 -2.04
CA VAL A 108 1.49 6.82 -2.91
C VAL A 108 2.72 6.29 -2.16
N ILE A 109 2.73 5.01 -1.87
CA ILE A 109 3.78 4.33 -1.13
C ILE A 109 4.54 3.44 -2.10
N HIS A 110 5.83 3.63 -2.23
CA HIS A 110 6.71 2.86 -3.11
C HIS A 110 7.54 1.87 -2.30
N VAL A 111 7.57 0.64 -2.75
CA VAL A 111 8.44 -0.40 -2.23
C VAL A 111 9.14 -1.08 -3.40
N SER A 112 10.47 -1.12 -3.33
CA SER A 112 11.29 -1.90 -4.25
C SER A 112 11.65 -3.26 -3.63
N ALA A 113 11.84 -4.27 -4.45
CA ALA A 113 12.14 -5.62 -3.99
C ALA A 113 13.46 -5.73 -3.23
N ASP A 114 14.38 -4.81 -3.42
CA ASP A 114 15.64 -4.73 -2.68
C ASP A 114 15.49 -4.12 -1.27
N MET A 115 14.35 -3.51 -0.97
CA MET A 115 14.02 -3.03 0.37
C MET A 115 13.51 -4.14 1.29
N LEU A 116 13.15 -5.31 0.75
CA LEU A 116 12.63 -6.43 1.52
C LEU A 116 13.72 -7.01 2.43
N SER A 117 13.33 -7.53 3.59
CA SER A 117 14.26 -8.04 4.59
C SER A 117 14.74 -9.45 4.24
N GLY A 118 16.03 -9.68 4.28
CA GLY A 118 16.62 -11.02 4.14
C GLY A 118 16.28 -11.70 2.81
N SER A 119 15.58 -12.83 2.89
CA SER A 119 15.13 -13.61 1.74
C SER A 119 13.63 -13.47 1.46
N ASP A 120 12.97 -12.53 2.12
CA ASP A 120 11.54 -12.29 1.95
C ASP A 120 11.23 -11.90 0.50
N LYS A 121 10.06 -12.32 0.04
CA LYS A 121 9.60 -12.07 -1.33
C LYS A 121 8.19 -11.51 -1.39
N PHE A 122 7.60 -11.26 -0.25
CA PHE A 122 6.23 -10.80 -0.14
C PHE A 122 6.17 -9.51 0.66
N VAL A 123 5.15 -8.72 0.41
CA VAL A 123 4.95 -7.42 1.06
C VAL A 123 3.50 -7.20 1.40
N LYS A 124 3.23 -6.56 2.52
CA LYS A 124 1.91 -6.06 2.91
C LYS A 124 1.99 -4.67 3.50
N LEU A 125 0.94 -3.90 3.33
CA LEU A 125 0.73 -2.62 3.99
C LEU A 125 -0.24 -2.80 5.16
N THR A 126 0.02 -2.12 6.26
CA THR A 126 -0.88 -2.06 7.43
C THR A 126 -1.19 -0.61 7.74
N ALA A 127 -2.47 -0.31 7.94
CA ALA A 127 -2.95 0.98 8.42
C ALA A 127 -3.39 0.83 9.88
N THR A 128 -2.61 1.37 10.82
CA THR A 128 -2.99 1.37 12.23
C THR A 128 -3.73 2.66 12.53
N GLU A 129 -5.01 2.54 12.87
CA GLU A 129 -5.89 3.68 13.14
C GLU A 129 -5.37 4.52 14.32
N VAL A 130 -5.36 5.84 14.14
CA VAL A 130 -4.93 6.81 15.15
C VAL A 130 -6.10 7.67 15.61
N VAL A 131 -6.90 8.16 14.66
CA VAL A 131 -8.13 8.89 14.93
C VAL A 131 -9.28 8.09 14.34
N ASN A 132 -10.14 7.60 15.22
CA ASN A 132 -11.31 6.80 14.87
C ASN A 132 -12.46 7.71 14.42
N ASP A 133 -12.34 8.17 13.20
CA ASP A 133 -13.36 8.92 12.46
C ASP A 133 -13.52 8.27 11.07
N PRO A 134 -14.69 8.35 10.46
CA PRO A 134 -14.91 7.75 9.15
C PRO A 134 -13.88 8.19 8.11
N CYS A 135 -13.31 7.25 7.41
CA CYS A 135 -12.34 7.48 6.35
C CYS A 135 -12.66 6.62 5.13
N ASP A 136 -13.68 7.04 4.39
CA ASP A 136 -14.05 6.37 3.14
C ASP A 136 -12.91 6.51 2.12
N GLY A 137 -12.65 5.44 1.40
CA GLY A 137 -11.57 5.45 0.42
C GLY A 137 -11.30 4.10 -0.22
N ALA A 138 -10.08 3.95 -0.72
CA ALA A 138 -9.61 2.69 -1.29
C ALA A 138 -8.10 2.55 -1.11
N ILE A 139 -7.62 1.30 -1.07
CA ILE A 139 -6.20 0.97 -1.15
C ILE A 139 -6.02 0.05 -2.36
N ILE A 140 -5.17 0.48 -3.29
CA ILE A 140 -4.88 -0.23 -4.53
C ILE A 140 -3.39 -0.55 -4.54
N ALA A 141 -3.03 -1.77 -4.93
CA ALA A 141 -1.66 -2.14 -5.23
C ALA A 141 -1.43 -2.17 -6.73
N LEU A 142 -0.33 -1.60 -7.18
CA LEU A 142 0.10 -1.59 -8.57
C LEU A 142 1.52 -2.10 -8.65
N GLN A 143 1.73 -3.28 -9.23
CA GLN A 143 3.05 -3.84 -9.50
C GLN A 143 3.52 -3.44 -10.88
N PHE A 144 4.80 -3.13 -11.00
CA PHE A 144 5.44 -2.74 -12.26
C PHE A 144 6.91 -3.16 -12.28
N ASN A 145 7.56 -2.93 -13.40
CA ASN A 145 8.95 -3.28 -13.60
C ASN A 145 9.20 -4.80 -13.43
N PRO A 146 8.58 -5.66 -14.28
CA PRO A 146 8.69 -7.10 -14.18
C PRO A 146 10.14 -7.55 -14.37
N ARG A 147 10.56 -8.55 -13.61
CA ARG A 147 11.90 -9.16 -13.70
C ARG A 147 12.07 -9.97 -14.99
N PHE A 148 10.99 -10.57 -15.45
CA PHE A 148 10.94 -11.40 -16.65
C PHE A 148 9.75 -10.95 -17.51
N SER A 149 10.02 -10.40 -18.68
CA SER A 149 8.96 -9.98 -19.60
C SER A 149 8.75 -11.03 -20.70
N PRO A 150 7.53 -11.36 -21.12
CA PRO A 150 6.25 -10.94 -20.55
C PRO A 150 5.79 -11.88 -19.43
N ASN A 151 5.63 -11.37 -18.24
CA ASN A 151 5.11 -12.14 -17.13
C ASN A 151 3.62 -11.84 -16.92
N ALA A 152 2.83 -12.87 -17.00
CA ALA A 152 1.46 -12.81 -16.55
C ALA A 152 1.39 -13.39 -15.13
N VAL A 153 1.29 -12.53 -14.13
CA VAL A 153 0.81 -12.96 -12.82
C VAL A 153 -0.69 -12.94 -12.87
N THR A 154 -1.31 -14.01 -12.45
CA THR A 154 -2.73 -14.23 -12.72
C THR A 154 -3.62 -14.11 -11.49
N SER A 155 -3.05 -14.07 -10.29
CA SER A 155 -3.85 -13.95 -9.05
C SER A 155 -3.01 -13.46 -7.88
N LEU A 156 -3.68 -12.82 -6.93
CA LEU A 156 -3.21 -12.69 -5.55
C LEU A 156 -3.18 -14.08 -4.91
N ALA A 157 -2.26 -14.25 -4.01
CA ALA A 157 -2.15 -15.50 -3.24
C ALA A 157 -3.22 -15.55 -2.15
#